data_94ebbee56a1ed82a76814831200b7645
#
_entry.id   94ebbee56a1ed82a76814831200b7645
#
_cell.length_a   1.000
_cell.length_b   1.000
_cell.length_c   1.000
_cell.angle_alpha   90.00
_cell.angle_beta   90.00
_cell.angle_gamma   90.00
#
_symmetry.space_group_name_H-M   'P 1'
#
loop_
_entity.id
_entity.type
_entity.pdbx_description
1 polymer ?
#
loop_
_entity_poly.entity_id
_entity_poly.type
_entity_poly.pdbx_seq_one_letter_code
_entity_poly.pdbx_strand_id
1 'polypeptide(L)'
;MYSLFFLYLSEQIYKIMKIKLLLISFLLAANALGAAAQVSKTYYVSKPGTLISMMTEEEANSVTHLTLTGKLNAEDFRHLRDEFDNLKVLDISNAEIKMYSGKAGTYPNGKFYIYM
;
A
#
# COMPACT_ATOMS: atom_id res chain seq x y z
N MET A 1 -37.65 -39.39 -29.47
CA MET A 1 -38.17 -38.03 -29.37
C MET A 1 -37.77 -37.31 -28.09
N TYR A 2 -37.83 -37.99 -26.94
CA TYR A 2 -37.44 -37.43 -25.65
C TYR A 2 -35.92 -37.20 -25.50
N SER A 3 -35.09 -38.02 -26.15
CA SER A 3 -33.62 -37.88 -26.05
C SER A 3 -33.08 -36.64 -26.72
N LEU A 4 -33.64 -36.19 -27.84
CA LEU A 4 -33.24 -34.97 -28.54
C LEU A 4 -33.65 -33.71 -27.78
N PHE A 5 -34.80 -33.71 -27.14
CA PHE A 5 -35.24 -32.62 -26.28
C PHE A 5 -34.39 -32.49 -25.02
N PHE A 6 -33.97 -33.58 -24.44
CA PHE A 6 -33.08 -33.63 -23.30
C PHE A 6 -31.68 -33.09 -23.66
N LEU A 7 -31.14 -33.47 -24.80
CA LEU A 7 -29.86 -32.96 -25.32
C LEU A 7 -29.93 -31.45 -25.61
N TYR A 8 -31.05 -30.99 -26.17
CA TYR A 8 -31.25 -29.56 -26.41
C TYR A 8 -31.30 -28.75 -25.11
N LEU A 9 -32.04 -29.22 -24.10
CA LEU A 9 -32.09 -28.58 -22.78
C LEU A 9 -30.74 -28.57 -22.06
N SER A 10 -29.97 -29.65 -22.13
CA SER A 10 -28.67 -29.74 -21.52
C SER A 10 -27.65 -28.75 -22.16
N GLU A 11 -27.71 -28.55 -23.46
CA GLU A 11 -26.91 -27.55 -24.16
C GLU A 11 -27.29 -26.12 -23.73
N GLN A 12 -28.58 -25.82 -23.60
CA GLN A 12 -29.04 -24.49 -23.19
C GLN A 12 -28.63 -24.20 -21.72
N ILE A 13 -28.77 -25.17 -20.84
CA ILE A 13 -28.35 -25.07 -19.43
C ILE A 13 -26.83 -24.87 -19.35
N TYR A 14 -26.05 -25.60 -20.12
CA TYR A 14 -24.61 -25.47 -20.20
C TYR A 14 -24.16 -24.06 -20.65
N LYS A 15 -24.79 -23.53 -21.70
CA LYS A 15 -24.52 -22.15 -22.20
C LYS A 15 -24.86 -21.09 -21.15
N ILE A 16 -25.97 -21.20 -20.46
CA ILE A 16 -26.40 -20.28 -19.41
C ILE A 16 -25.44 -20.34 -18.22
N MET A 17 -25.03 -21.52 -17.77
CA MET A 17 -24.05 -21.70 -16.71
C MET A 17 -22.69 -21.10 -17.08
N LYS A 18 -22.22 -21.29 -18.29
CA LYS A 18 -20.97 -20.75 -18.80
C LYS A 18 -20.97 -19.22 -18.81
N ILE A 19 -22.07 -18.61 -19.25
CA ILE A 19 -22.26 -17.15 -19.26
C ILE A 19 -22.27 -16.60 -17.83
N LYS A 20 -22.96 -17.24 -16.89
CA LYS A 20 -22.97 -16.84 -15.47
C LYS A 20 -21.60 -16.93 -14.82
N LEU A 21 -20.83 -17.98 -15.10
CA LEU A 21 -19.46 -18.12 -14.62
C LEU A 21 -18.54 -17.03 -15.15
N LEU A 22 -18.65 -16.68 -16.43
CA LEU A 22 -17.89 -15.59 -17.05
C LEU A 22 -18.24 -14.23 -16.45
N LEU A 23 -19.51 -13.96 -16.17
CA LEU A 23 -19.96 -12.73 -15.52
C LEU A 23 -19.46 -12.62 -14.10
N ILE A 24 -19.49 -13.69 -13.32
CA ILE A 24 -18.95 -13.73 -11.95
C ILE A 24 -17.43 -13.50 -11.95
N SER A 25 -16.72 -14.15 -12.85
CA SER A 25 -15.27 -13.98 -13.07
C SER A 25 -14.92 -12.53 -13.41
N PHE A 26 -15.67 -11.88 -14.28
CA PHE A 26 -15.50 -10.49 -14.67
C PHE A 26 -15.79 -9.53 -13.53
N LEU A 27 -16.84 -9.75 -12.74
CA LEU A 27 -17.17 -8.97 -11.56
C LEU A 27 -16.08 -9.07 -10.48
N LEU A 28 -15.54 -10.25 -10.24
CA LEU A 28 -14.42 -10.46 -9.31
C LEU A 28 -13.15 -9.75 -9.78
N ALA A 29 -12.84 -9.80 -11.07
CA ALA A 29 -11.70 -9.11 -11.67
C ALA A 29 -11.86 -7.57 -11.60
N ALA A 30 -13.06 -7.05 -11.84
CA ALA A 30 -13.36 -5.62 -11.72
C ALA A 30 -13.20 -5.12 -10.28
N ASN A 31 -13.60 -5.89 -9.29
CA ASN A 31 -13.38 -5.57 -7.88
C ASN A 31 -11.89 -5.58 -7.49
N ALA A 32 -11.10 -6.48 -8.06
CA ALA A 32 -9.66 -6.54 -7.84
C ALA A 32 -8.93 -5.34 -8.49
N LEU A 33 -9.43 -4.82 -9.62
CA LEU A 33 -8.89 -3.65 -10.30
C LEU A 33 -9.32 -2.32 -9.67
N GLY A 34 -10.48 -2.26 -9.00
CA GLY A 34 -11.05 -1.06 -8.41
C GLY A 34 -10.67 -0.80 -6.95
N ALA A 35 -10.23 -1.81 -6.22
CA ALA A 35 -9.77 -1.68 -4.85
C ALA A 35 -8.24 -1.71 -4.83
N ALA A 36 -7.62 -0.54 -4.70
CA ALA A 36 -6.20 -0.48 -4.33
C ALA A 36 -6.05 -1.25 -3.02
N ALA A 37 -5.33 -2.38 -3.05
CA ALA A 37 -5.12 -3.20 -1.87
C ALA A 37 -4.45 -2.37 -0.78
N GLN A 38 -5.02 -2.36 0.43
CA GLN A 38 -4.42 -1.75 1.59
C GLN A 38 -3.15 -2.53 1.96
N VAL A 39 -2.02 -1.86 1.96
CA VAL A 39 -0.73 -2.42 2.40
C VAL A 39 -0.35 -1.77 3.72
N SER A 40 -0.50 -2.50 4.80
CA SER A 40 -0.17 -2.05 6.16
C SER A 40 1.16 -2.63 6.61
N LYS A 41 2.05 -1.78 7.11
CA LYS A 41 3.35 -2.17 7.64
C LYS A 41 3.60 -1.48 8.98
N THR A 42 4.31 -2.17 9.86
CA THR A 42 4.76 -1.65 11.15
C THR A 42 6.27 -1.86 11.26
N TYR A 43 6.98 -0.79 11.57
CA TYR A 43 8.44 -0.84 11.78
C TYR A 43 8.82 -0.21 13.11
N TYR A 44 9.78 -0.84 13.77
CA TYR A 44 10.47 -0.28 14.92
C TYR A 44 11.82 0.30 14.48
N VAL A 45 11.98 1.61 14.62
CA VAL A 45 13.19 2.32 14.24
C VAL A 45 14.03 2.54 15.48
N SER A 46 15.07 1.74 15.67
CA SER A 46 15.94 1.82 16.85
C SER A 46 16.89 3.02 16.80
N LYS A 47 17.34 3.39 15.61
CA LYS A 47 18.27 4.49 15.39
C LYS A 47 17.64 5.54 14.48
N PRO A 48 17.55 6.82 14.89
CA PRO A 48 17.01 7.88 14.05
C PRO A 48 17.73 7.98 12.70
N GLY A 49 16.98 8.21 11.63
CA GLY A 49 17.53 8.34 10.27
C GLY A 49 17.71 7.03 9.50
N THR A 50 17.33 5.89 10.06
CA THR A 50 17.55 4.57 9.45
C THR A 50 16.32 3.93 8.85
N LEU A 51 15.17 4.59 8.85
CA LEU A 51 13.90 4.03 8.35
C LEU A 51 14.05 3.49 6.92
N ILE A 52 14.62 4.28 6.02
CA ILE A 52 14.72 3.89 4.61
C ILE A 52 15.63 2.68 4.38
N SER A 53 16.59 2.44 5.26
CA SER A 53 17.46 1.27 5.17
C SER A 53 16.78 -0.04 5.60
N MET A 54 15.60 0.03 6.22
CA MET A 54 14.86 -1.12 6.71
C MET A 54 13.99 -1.77 5.64
N MET A 55 13.83 -1.16 4.47
CA MET A 55 12.95 -1.63 3.42
C MET A 55 13.54 -1.32 2.03
N THR A 56 13.01 -2.01 1.03
CA THR A 56 13.34 -1.72 -0.36
C THR A 56 12.52 -0.53 -0.88
N GLU A 57 12.95 0.07 -1.97
CA GLU A 57 12.22 1.14 -2.64
C GLU A 57 10.81 0.69 -3.07
N GLU A 58 10.70 -0.54 -3.54
CA GLU A 58 9.40 -1.14 -3.93
C GLU A 58 8.46 -1.28 -2.73
N GLU A 59 8.98 -1.70 -1.58
CA GLU A 59 8.21 -1.76 -0.34
C GLU A 59 7.74 -0.38 0.10
N ALA A 60 8.63 0.62 0.08
CA ALA A 60 8.28 1.99 0.43
C ALA A 60 7.18 2.56 -0.48
N ASN A 61 7.27 2.32 -1.78
CA ASN A 61 6.26 2.77 -2.74
C ASN A 61 4.91 2.04 -2.61
N SER A 62 4.89 0.83 -2.09
CA SER A 62 3.67 0.02 -1.97
C SER A 62 2.86 0.29 -0.72
N VAL A 63 3.48 0.79 0.35
CA VAL A 63 2.83 0.98 1.65
C VAL A 63 1.79 2.07 1.61
N THR A 64 0.57 1.77 2.07
CA THR A 64 -0.53 2.72 2.20
C THR A 64 -0.80 3.14 3.63
N HIS A 65 -0.55 2.25 4.60
CA HIS A 65 -0.75 2.48 6.03
C HIS A 65 0.52 2.08 6.77
N LEU A 66 1.18 3.04 7.36
CA LEU A 66 2.46 2.84 8.02
C LEU A 66 2.37 3.21 9.50
N THR A 67 2.78 2.29 10.36
CA THR A 67 2.94 2.53 11.79
C THR A 67 4.42 2.49 12.13
N LEU A 68 4.91 3.56 12.73
CA LEU A 68 6.30 3.67 13.16
C LEU A 68 6.38 3.83 14.66
N THR A 69 7.26 3.05 15.26
CA THR A 69 7.62 3.14 16.67
C THR A 69 9.13 3.31 16.80
N GLY A 70 9.59 3.64 17.98
CA GLY A 70 11.02 3.89 18.23
C GLY A 70 11.39 5.35 18.05
N LYS A 71 12.51 5.62 17.38
CA LYS A 71 13.10 6.96 17.29
C LYS A 71 13.19 7.42 15.83
N LEU A 72 12.63 8.57 15.54
CA LEU A 72 12.62 9.18 14.23
C LEU A 72 13.29 10.56 14.27
N ASN A 73 13.84 11.02 13.15
CA ASN A 73 14.36 12.37 12.99
C ASN A 73 13.93 12.99 11.63
N ALA A 74 14.40 14.17 11.33
CA ALA A 74 14.05 14.89 10.11
C ALA A 74 14.47 14.15 8.83
N GLU A 75 15.49 13.33 8.85
CA GLU A 75 15.92 12.51 7.72
C GLU A 75 14.87 11.44 7.40
N ASP A 76 14.29 10.77 8.42
CA ASP A 76 13.20 9.83 8.24
C ASP A 76 11.96 10.49 7.62
N PHE A 77 11.61 11.69 8.08
CA PHE A 77 10.48 12.45 7.52
C PHE A 77 10.70 12.89 6.08
N ARG A 78 11.95 13.19 5.71
CA ARG A 78 12.29 13.47 4.31
C ARG A 78 12.02 12.24 3.44
N HIS A 79 12.44 11.07 3.85
CA HIS A 79 12.19 9.82 3.13
C HIS A 79 10.70 9.49 3.06
N LEU A 80 9.95 9.72 4.14
CA LEU A 80 8.50 9.56 4.13
C LEU A 80 7.81 10.46 3.09
N ARG A 81 8.27 11.68 2.94
CA ARG A 81 7.76 12.62 1.94
C ARG A 81 8.11 12.21 0.52
N ASP A 82 9.35 11.80 0.28
CA ASP A 82 9.92 11.67 -1.06
C ASP A 82 9.76 10.26 -1.66
N GLU A 83 9.64 9.22 -0.84
CA GLU A 83 9.70 7.82 -1.28
C GLU A 83 8.45 6.99 -0.98
N PHE A 84 7.54 7.48 -0.16
CA PHE A 84 6.30 6.79 0.19
C PHE A 84 5.11 7.38 -0.60
N ASP A 85 5.13 7.22 -1.90
CA ASP A 85 4.20 7.89 -2.82
C ASP A 85 2.72 7.49 -2.63
N ASN A 86 2.48 6.29 -2.13
CA ASN A 86 1.14 5.74 -1.92
C ASN A 86 0.68 5.80 -0.46
N LEU A 87 1.44 6.43 0.41
CA LEU A 87 1.11 6.54 1.82
C LEU A 87 -0.14 7.39 2.04
N LYS A 88 -1.13 6.81 2.72
CA LYS A 88 -2.40 7.47 3.05
C LYS A 88 -2.55 7.72 4.55
N VAL A 89 -2.02 6.82 5.36
CA VAL A 89 -2.09 6.90 6.82
C VAL A 89 -0.71 6.66 7.42
N LEU A 90 -0.28 7.57 8.26
CA LEU A 90 0.95 7.47 9.03
C LEU A 90 0.61 7.56 10.52
N ASP A 91 0.87 6.49 11.26
CA ASP A 91 0.74 6.46 12.71
C ASP A 91 2.13 6.50 13.36
N ILE A 92 2.42 7.61 14.02
CA ILE A 92 3.65 7.83 14.79
C ILE A 92 3.35 8.12 16.26
N SER A 93 2.15 7.74 16.72
CA SER A 93 1.69 8.05 18.09
C SER A 93 2.59 7.50 19.18
N ASN A 94 3.29 6.39 18.91
CA ASN A 94 4.23 5.75 19.84
C ASN A 94 5.70 5.93 19.45
N ALA A 95 5.99 6.88 18.56
CA ALA A 95 7.36 7.20 18.14
C ALA A 95 7.89 8.41 18.93
N GLU A 96 9.19 8.44 19.13
CA GLU A 96 9.90 9.57 19.70
C GLU A 96 10.62 10.34 18.59
N ILE A 97 10.37 11.64 18.50
CA ILE A 97 11.01 12.51 17.50
C ILE A 97 12.28 13.07 18.09
N LYS A 98 13.40 12.74 17.47
CA LYS A 98 14.73 13.19 17.88
C LYS A 98 15.20 14.39 17.08
N MET A 99 16.00 15.23 17.73
CA MET A 99 16.65 16.37 17.08
C MET A 99 17.57 15.88 15.96
N TYR A 100 17.57 16.60 14.87
CA TYR A 100 18.45 16.35 13.72
C TYR A 100 19.27 17.60 13.40
N SER A 101 20.55 17.39 13.14
CA SER A 101 21.46 18.43 12.65
C SER A 101 22.21 17.89 11.44
N GLY A 102 22.06 18.51 10.29
CA GLY A 102 22.68 18.05 9.05
C GLY A 102 21.97 18.55 7.81
N LYS A 103 22.38 18.03 6.65
CA LYS A 103 21.88 18.44 5.33
C LYS A 103 20.85 17.50 4.73
N ALA A 104 20.61 16.35 5.35
CA ALA A 104 19.72 15.31 4.85
C ALA A 104 18.29 15.37 5.41
N GLY A 105 17.90 16.46 6.04
CA GLY A 105 16.56 16.67 6.61
C GLY A 105 15.52 17.10 5.59
N THR A 106 14.38 17.52 6.09
CA THR A 106 13.20 17.90 5.28
C THR A 106 13.39 19.19 4.47
N TYR A 107 14.37 19.96 4.79
CA TYR A 107 14.63 21.24 4.12
C TYR A 107 15.65 21.07 2.99
N PRO A 108 15.30 21.41 1.75
CA PRO A 108 16.27 21.42 0.67
C PRO A 108 17.32 22.52 0.95
N ASN A 109 18.59 22.20 0.69
CA ASN A 109 19.73 23.10 0.82
C ASN A 109 20.20 23.43 2.24
N GLY A 110 19.84 22.65 3.24
CA GLY A 110 20.40 22.76 4.60
C GLY A 110 20.13 24.08 5.32
N LYS A 111 19.15 24.86 4.88
CA LYS A 111 18.70 26.02 5.63
C LYS A 111 17.72 25.58 6.71
N PHE A 112 18.15 25.71 7.92
CA PHE A 112 17.40 25.35 9.11
C PHE A 112 16.64 26.58 9.59
N TYR A 113 15.32 26.51 9.60
CA TYR A 113 14.49 27.46 10.32
C TYR A 113 13.86 26.75 11.51
N ILE A 114 14.31 27.08 12.72
CA ILE A 114 13.61 26.67 13.93
C ILE A 114 12.45 27.64 14.10
N TYR A 115 11.24 27.18 13.84
CA TYR A 115 10.06 27.83 14.36
C TYR A 115 9.77 27.24 15.74
N MET A 116 10.11 27.99 16.75
CA MET A 116 9.62 27.67 18.08
C MET A 116 8.19 28.20 18.25
#